data_cc1f200f65f74322a4abdd9c95a7e8e3
#
_entry.id   cc1f200f65f74322a4abdd9c95a7e8e3
#
_cell.length_a   1.000
_cell.length_b   1.000
_cell.length_c   1.000
_cell.angle_alpha   90.00
_cell.angle_beta   90.00
_cell.angle_gamma   90.00
#
_symmetry.space_group_name_H-M   'P 1'
#
loop_
_entity.id
_entity.type
_entity.pdbx_description
1 polymer ?
#
loop_
_entity_poly.entity_id
_entity_poly.type
_entity_poly.pdbx_seq_one_letter_code
_entity_poly.pdbx_strand_id
1 'polypeptide(L)'
;PWSDLGDSNMYQELAHIPLIIYHPQGQAGRRVPHLVQPVDLFATVLDGFNIPLPAGTHGQSLLPYVLHAGAGAPIRETAVYGRYGEAMNITDGEWTLYLWPPSGKNEPLYWYSSLPPQFGDVRVNDDFDGKRYSSRVTRGPMSSALYNIKDDPQQQRDLYAERPEVVERLKISLRAFLTSINAPREQFIRLGL
;
A
#
# COMPACT_ATOMS: atom_id res chain seq x y z
N PRO A 1 18.88 11.85 -5.41
CA PRO A 1 18.36 13.06 -4.81
C PRO A 1 17.43 12.68 -3.67
N TRP A 2 17.98 12.79 -2.46
CA TRP A 2 17.34 12.39 -1.21
C TRP A 2 16.73 13.59 -0.47
N SER A 3 16.69 14.74 -1.13
CA SER A 3 16.45 16.01 -0.45
C SER A 3 14.98 16.29 -0.14
N ASP A 4 14.05 15.64 -0.84
CA ASP A 4 12.61 15.87 -0.63
C ASP A 4 11.86 14.56 -0.59
N LEU A 5 11.77 13.98 0.60
CA LEU A 5 10.91 12.80 0.90
C LEU A 5 9.44 13.01 0.47
N GLY A 6 9.12 14.21 0.04
CA GLY A 6 7.81 14.64 -0.36
C GLY A 6 7.50 14.54 -1.84
N ASP A 7 8.47 14.57 -2.73
CA ASP A 7 8.25 14.77 -4.17
C ASP A 7 8.62 13.57 -5.06
N SER A 8 9.03 12.44 -4.47
CA SER A 8 9.35 11.23 -5.23
C SER A 8 8.30 10.15 -5.02
N ASN A 9 8.06 9.33 -6.05
CA ASN A 9 7.33 8.08 -5.90
C ASN A 9 7.95 7.20 -4.81
N MET A 10 7.15 6.34 -4.19
CA MET A 10 7.65 5.34 -3.26
C MET A 10 8.30 4.18 -4.03
N TYR A 11 9.49 4.44 -4.62
CA TYR A 11 10.27 3.40 -5.28
C TYR A 11 10.72 2.31 -4.33
N GLN A 12 11.28 1.22 -4.87
CA GLN A 12 11.67 0.04 -4.08
C GLN A 12 12.60 0.37 -2.92
N GLU A 13 13.47 1.35 -3.06
CA GLU A 13 14.38 1.80 -2.00
C GLU A 13 13.64 2.35 -0.76
N LEU A 14 12.41 2.84 -0.95
CA LEU A 14 11.57 3.35 0.14
C LEU A 14 10.50 2.37 0.57
N ALA A 15 10.00 1.55 -0.33
CA ALA A 15 8.87 0.65 -0.09
C ALA A 15 9.31 -0.75 0.35
N HIS A 16 10.41 -1.26 -0.19
CA HIS A 16 10.93 -2.59 0.10
C HIS A 16 11.90 -2.55 1.29
N ILE A 17 11.36 -2.29 2.47
CA ILE A 17 12.15 -2.25 3.71
C ILE A 17 12.47 -3.66 4.20
N PRO A 18 13.68 -3.91 4.75
CA PRO A 18 14.02 -5.20 5.34
C PRO A 18 13.14 -5.54 6.53
N LEU A 19 12.65 -6.78 6.58
CA LEU A 19 11.97 -7.34 7.73
C LEU A 19 12.72 -8.58 8.22
N ILE A 20 13.21 -8.53 9.47
CA ILE A 20 13.89 -9.64 10.13
C ILE A 20 13.12 -9.98 11.39
N ILE A 21 12.71 -11.24 11.54
CA ILE A 21 12.01 -11.72 12.73
C ILE A 21 12.87 -12.80 13.39
N TYR A 22 13.13 -12.63 14.67
CA TYR A 22 13.72 -13.66 15.52
C TYR A 22 12.66 -14.25 16.46
N HIS A 23 12.65 -15.57 16.56
CA HIS A 23 11.82 -16.31 17.51
C HIS A 23 12.63 -17.48 18.08
N PRO A 24 12.61 -17.74 19.42
CA PRO A 24 13.43 -18.81 20.03
C PRO A 24 13.19 -20.20 19.44
N GLN A 25 11.97 -20.47 18.97
CA GLN A 25 11.57 -21.73 18.33
C GLN A 25 11.58 -21.65 16.80
N GLY A 26 11.98 -20.52 16.25
CA GLY A 26 12.04 -20.30 14.81
C GLY A 26 13.28 -20.91 14.18
N GLN A 27 13.22 -21.18 12.88
CA GLN A 27 14.38 -21.64 12.14
C GLN A 27 15.27 -20.47 11.71
N ALA A 28 16.50 -20.46 12.19
CA ALA A 28 17.48 -19.44 11.83
C ALA A 28 17.88 -19.48 10.35
N GLY A 29 18.27 -18.32 9.80
CA GLY A 29 18.89 -18.20 8.47
C GLY A 29 17.96 -18.41 7.29
N ARG A 30 16.64 -18.41 7.50
CA ARG A 30 15.64 -18.56 6.42
C ARG A 30 15.31 -17.22 5.76
N ARG A 31 15.06 -17.31 4.45
CA ARG A 31 14.39 -16.25 3.68
C ARG A 31 13.00 -16.73 3.24
N VAL A 32 11.99 -15.89 3.42
CA VAL A 32 10.61 -16.15 3.02
C VAL A 32 10.28 -15.20 1.88
N PRO A 33 10.07 -15.68 0.65
CA PRO A 33 9.89 -14.84 -0.54
C PRO A 33 8.42 -14.42 -0.73
N HIS A 34 7.73 -14.08 0.35
CA HIS A 34 6.33 -13.68 0.30
C HIS A 34 6.18 -12.17 0.49
N LEU A 35 5.16 -11.60 -0.15
CA LEU A 35 4.77 -10.22 0.07
C LEU A 35 4.22 -10.07 1.49
N VAL A 36 4.86 -9.22 2.28
CA VAL A 36 4.44 -8.87 3.64
C VAL A 36 4.31 -7.35 3.76
N GLN A 37 3.50 -6.90 4.71
CA GLN A 37 3.27 -5.47 4.94
C GLN A 37 3.36 -5.15 6.43
N PRO A 38 3.64 -3.89 6.83
CA PRO A 38 3.70 -3.51 8.24
C PRO A 38 2.47 -3.87 9.07
N VAL A 39 1.28 -3.91 8.46
CA VAL A 39 0.03 -4.33 9.12
C VAL A 39 0.08 -5.78 9.63
N ASP A 40 0.93 -6.63 9.06
CA ASP A 40 1.10 -8.02 9.46
C ASP A 40 1.86 -8.15 10.79
N LEU A 41 2.68 -7.16 11.13
CA LEU A 41 3.43 -7.15 12.39
C LEU A 41 2.50 -7.11 13.60
N PHE A 42 1.44 -6.30 13.54
CA PHE A 42 0.44 -6.24 14.59
C PHE A 42 -0.24 -7.60 14.78
N ALA A 43 -0.69 -8.21 13.69
CA ALA A 43 -1.29 -9.54 13.72
C ALA A 43 -0.32 -10.60 14.26
N THR A 44 0.95 -10.53 13.87
CA THR A 44 1.99 -11.46 14.31
C THR A 44 2.28 -11.36 15.81
N VAL A 45 2.33 -10.14 16.34
CA VAL A 45 2.56 -9.91 17.78
C VAL A 45 1.40 -10.46 18.59
N LEU A 46 0.16 -10.15 18.21
CA LEU A 46 -1.03 -10.64 18.93
C LEU A 46 -1.10 -12.17 18.89
N ASP A 47 -0.84 -12.78 17.74
CA ASP A 47 -0.80 -14.24 17.58
C ASP A 47 0.28 -14.87 18.47
N GLY A 48 1.47 -14.28 18.54
CA GLY A 48 2.56 -14.73 19.43
C GLY A 48 2.19 -14.72 20.91
N PHE A 49 1.24 -13.88 21.31
CA PHE A 49 0.71 -13.83 22.68
C PHE A 49 -0.64 -14.57 22.84
N ASN A 50 -1.11 -15.28 21.80
CA ASN A 50 -2.42 -15.93 21.79
C ASN A 50 -3.58 -14.95 22.06
N ILE A 51 -3.46 -13.70 21.60
CA ILE A 51 -4.49 -12.68 21.71
C ILE A 51 -5.30 -12.67 20.40
N PRO A 52 -6.65 -12.80 20.47
CA PRO A 52 -7.48 -12.73 19.29
C PRO A 52 -7.33 -11.41 18.53
N LEU A 53 -7.30 -11.47 17.20
CA LEU A 53 -7.25 -10.27 16.37
C LEU A 53 -8.57 -9.48 16.49
N PRO A 54 -8.49 -8.15 16.68
CA PRO A 54 -9.68 -7.30 16.64
C PRO A 54 -10.38 -7.38 15.28
N ALA A 55 -11.70 -7.25 15.29
CA ALA A 55 -12.47 -7.15 14.06
C ALA A 55 -11.98 -5.97 13.20
N GLY A 56 -11.91 -6.15 11.89
CA GLY A 56 -11.41 -5.14 10.96
C GLY A 56 -9.88 -5.10 10.81
N THR A 57 -9.13 -6.00 11.44
CA THR A 57 -7.69 -6.14 11.20
C THR A 57 -7.44 -6.73 9.82
N HIS A 58 -6.67 -6.02 8.99
CA HIS A 58 -6.31 -6.45 7.63
C HIS A 58 -4.98 -7.21 7.54
N GLY A 59 -4.16 -7.14 8.60
CA GLY A 59 -2.90 -7.86 8.70
C GLY A 59 -3.11 -9.35 8.97
N GLN A 60 -2.16 -10.17 8.56
CA GLN A 60 -2.12 -11.61 8.81
C GLN A 60 -0.86 -11.98 9.58
N SER A 61 -0.95 -12.98 10.47
CA SER A 61 0.20 -13.40 11.25
C SER A 61 1.30 -14.01 10.38
N LEU A 62 2.51 -13.59 10.61
CA LEU A 62 3.74 -14.16 10.03
C LEU A 62 4.29 -15.33 10.85
N LEU A 63 3.71 -15.61 12.01
CA LEU A 63 4.20 -16.61 12.95
C LEU A 63 4.31 -18.01 12.32
N PRO A 64 3.36 -18.49 11.48
CA PRO A 64 3.50 -19.77 10.79
C PRO A 64 4.76 -19.87 9.93
N TYR A 65 5.18 -18.78 9.29
CA TYR A 65 6.39 -18.74 8.46
C TYR A 65 7.67 -18.65 9.30
N VAL A 66 7.57 -18.12 10.52
CA VAL A 66 8.68 -18.04 11.47
C VAL A 66 8.94 -19.41 12.11
N LEU A 67 7.88 -20.12 12.50
CA LEU A 67 7.96 -21.37 13.26
C LEU A 67 8.15 -22.60 12.37
N HIS A 68 7.52 -22.62 11.18
CA HIS A 68 7.47 -23.83 10.35
C HIS A 68 8.14 -23.63 8.99
N ALA A 69 9.10 -24.53 8.65
CA ALA A 69 9.66 -24.58 7.32
C ALA A 69 8.58 -25.00 6.31
N GLY A 70 8.48 -24.25 5.21
CA GLY A 70 7.50 -24.58 4.16
C GLY A 70 6.06 -24.25 4.51
N ALA A 71 5.83 -23.34 5.43
CA ALA A 71 4.51 -22.87 5.77
C ALA A 71 3.84 -22.22 4.54
N GLY A 72 3.07 -23.02 3.83
CA GLY A 72 1.89 -22.65 3.11
C GLY A 72 2.01 -21.77 1.86
N ALA A 73 0.82 -21.42 1.39
CA ALA A 73 0.61 -20.44 0.32
C ALA A 73 1.03 -19.04 0.77
N PRO A 74 1.32 -18.14 -0.18
CA PRO A 74 1.58 -16.74 0.13
C PRO A 74 0.45 -16.12 0.97
N ILE A 75 0.81 -15.23 1.90
CA ILE A 75 -0.17 -14.47 2.69
C ILE A 75 -1.07 -13.65 1.78
N ARG A 76 -0.47 -13.09 0.72
CA ARG A 76 -1.17 -12.30 -0.29
C ARG A 76 -0.47 -12.43 -1.63
N GLU A 77 -1.24 -12.26 -2.69
CA GLU A 77 -0.73 -12.22 -4.05
C GLU A 77 -0.28 -10.82 -4.46
N THR A 78 -0.84 -9.80 -3.81
CA THR A 78 -0.50 -8.39 -4.09
C THR A 78 -0.36 -7.60 -2.80
N ALA A 79 0.53 -6.61 -2.79
CA ALA A 79 0.69 -5.65 -1.72
C ALA A 79 0.37 -4.24 -2.21
N VAL A 80 -0.40 -3.48 -1.40
CA VAL A 80 -0.80 -2.10 -1.72
C VAL A 80 -0.12 -1.16 -0.73
N TYR A 81 0.50 -0.11 -1.24
CA TYR A 81 1.23 0.86 -0.43
C TYR A 81 1.19 2.25 -1.07
N GLY A 82 1.53 3.26 -0.30
CA GLY A 82 1.53 4.64 -0.79
C GLY A 82 1.58 5.65 0.34
N ARG A 83 1.55 6.92 -0.04
CA ARG A 83 1.41 8.04 0.87
C ARG A 83 0.06 8.72 0.67
N TYR A 84 -0.45 9.30 1.71
CA TYR A 84 -1.69 10.07 1.65
C TYR A 84 -1.62 11.17 0.59
N GLY A 85 -2.61 11.20 -0.29
CA GLY A 85 -2.70 12.20 -1.35
C GLY A 85 -1.75 12.02 -2.54
N GLU A 86 -1.03 10.90 -2.60
CA GLU A 86 -0.13 10.55 -3.70
C GLU A 86 -0.66 9.37 -4.52
N ALA A 87 0.21 8.76 -5.32
CA ALA A 87 -0.11 7.53 -6.02
C ALA A 87 -0.52 6.43 -5.03
N MET A 88 -1.46 5.62 -5.44
CA MET A 88 -1.69 4.33 -4.81
C MET A 88 -0.93 3.27 -5.59
N ASN A 89 -0.01 2.60 -4.93
CA ASN A 89 0.88 1.66 -5.56
C ASN A 89 0.43 0.24 -5.26
N ILE A 90 0.54 -0.65 -6.23
CA ILE A 90 0.29 -2.07 -6.07
C ILE A 90 1.40 -2.88 -6.71
N THR A 91 1.85 -3.93 -6.03
CA THR A 91 2.83 -4.88 -6.55
C THR A 91 2.37 -6.32 -6.36
N ASP A 92 2.73 -7.19 -7.30
CA ASP A 92 2.60 -8.65 -7.20
C ASP A 92 3.96 -9.34 -6.94
N GLY A 93 5.00 -8.55 -6.67
CA GLY A 93 6.37 -9.02 -6.43
C GLY A 93 7.24 -9.11 -7.69
N GLU A 94 6.64 -9.03 -8.87
CA GLU A 94 7.33 -8.92 -10.16
C GLU A 94 7.10 -7.56 -10.81
N TRP A 95 5.86 -7.11 -10.77
CA TRP A 95 5.44 -5.82 -11.33
C TRP A 95 5.00 -4.87 -10.24
N THR A 96 5.26 -3.58 -10.44
CA THR A 96 4.75 -2.50 -9.57
C THR A 96 4.09 -1.43 -10.42
N LEU A 97 2.82 -1.15 -10.12
CA LEU A 97 2.05 -0.07 -10.71
C LEU A 97 1.96 1.10 -9.73
N TYR A 98 2.36 2.27 -10.15
CA TYR A 98 2.12 3.56 -9.50
C TYR A 98 0.91 4.21 -10.15
N LEU A 99 -0.24 4.18 -9.48
CA LEU A 99 -1.48 4.71 -10.03
C LEU A 99 -1.76 6.11 -9.47
N TRP A 100 -1.55 7.12 -10.30
CA TRP A 100 -1.91 8.50 -10.02
C TRP A 100 -3.32 8.82 -10.48
N PRO A 101 -3.99 9.83 -9.85
CA PRO A 101 -5.28 10.30 -10.31
C PRO A 101 -5.22 10.80 -11.76
N PRO A 102 -6.07 10.28 -12.66
CA PRO A 102 -6.01 10.63 -14.07
C PRO A 102 -6.42 12.08 -14.37
N SER A 103 -7.18 12.71 -13.45
CA SER A 103 -7.71 14.07 -13.64
C SER A 103 -6.68 15.18 -13.46
N GLY A 104 -5.48 14.87 -12.98
CA GLY A 104 -4.48 15.87 -12.59
C GLY A 104 -4.88 16.76 -11.40
N LYS A 105 -6.14 16.67 -10.94
CA LYS A 105 -6.66 17.47 -9.83
C LYS A 105 -6.54 16.79 -8.47
N ASN A 106 -6.25 15.48 -8.44
CA ASN A 106 -6.16 14.68 -7.23
C ASN A 106 -7.39 14.82 -6.31
N GLU A 107 -8.56 14.86 -6.91
CA GLU A 107 -9.85 15.06 -6.23
C GLU A 107 -10.81 13.90 -6.56
N PRO A 108 -11.69 13.56 -5.61
CA PRO A 108 -11.79 14.05 -4.24
C PRO A 108 -10.73 13.43 -3.33
N LEU A 109 -10.19 14.22 -2.41
CA LEU A 109 -9.24 13.78 -1.39
C LEU A 109 -9.72 14.23 -0.01
N TYR A 110 -9.96 13.27 0.88
CA TYR A 110 -10.46 13.54 2.22
C TYR A 110 -9.55 12.98 3.30
N TRP A 111 -9.44 13.73 4.36
CA TRP A 111 -8.83 13.28 5.60
C TRP A 111 -9.92 12.91 6.60
N TYR A 112 -9.81 11.73 7.20
CA TYR A 112 -10.73 11.25 8.22
C TYR A 112 -10.05 11.31 9.58
N SER A 113 -10.66 12.01 10.55
CA SER A 113 -10.11 12.13 11.89
C SER A 113 -11.22 12.37 12.90
N SER A 114 -11.05 11.82 14.11
CA SER A 114 -11.89 12.15 15.27
C SER A 114 -11.56 13.51 15.89
N LEU A 115 -10.40 14.07 15.54
CA LEU A 115 -9.93 15.38 16.01
C LEU A 115 -9.79 16.35 14.83
N PRO A 116 -10.01 17.66 15.03
CA PRO A 116 -9.73 18.64 13.98
C PRO A 116 -8.25 18.57 13.60
N PRO A 117 -7.92 18.57 12.31
CA PRO A 117 -6.53 18.62 11.88
C PRO A 117 -5.89 19.94 12.28
N GLN A 118 -4.68 19.86 12.80
CA GLN A 118 -3.93 21.03 13.25
C GLN A 118 -3.18 21.76 12.13
N PHE A 119 -3.27 21.27 10.88
CA PHE A 119 -2.48 21.77 9.76
C PHE A 119 -3.33 22.08 8.54
N GLY A 120 -3.20 23.30 8.04
CA GLY A 120 -3.48 23.70 6.65
C GLY A 120 -4.93 23.75 6.21
N ASP A 121 -5.12 23.95 4.92
CA ASP A 121 -6.39 24.15 4.20
C ASP A 121 -7.30 22.90 4.22
N VAL A 122 -7.86 22.59 5.37
CA VAL A 122 -8.79 21.47 5.52
C VAL A 122 -10.20 22.02 5.69
N ARG A 123 -11.09 21.67 4.77
CA ARG A 123 -12.52 22.01 4.87
C ARG A 123 -13.28 20.87 5.53
N VAL A 124 -14.09 21.19 6.52
CA VAL A 124 -15.04 20.26 7.13
C VAL A 124 -16.18 20.00 6.14
N ASN A 125 -16.47 18.74 5.86
CA ASN A 125 -17.67 18.33 5.16
C ASN A 125 -18.67 17.74 6.16
N ASP A 126 -19.87 18.25 6.21
CA ASP A 126 -20.86 17.97 7.25
C ASP A 126 -21.57 16.61 7.13
N ASP A 127 -21.27 15.82 6.08
CA ASP A 127 -22.05 14.62 5.74
C ASP A 127 -21.51 13.33 6.39
N PHE A 128 -20.55 13.41 7.29
CA PHE A 128 -19.94 12.25 7.90
C PHE A 128 -20.07 12.27 9.41
N ASP A 129 -20.58 11.17 10.00
CA ASP A 129 -20.75 10.99 11.46
C ASP A 129 -19.42 10.92 12.24
N GLY A 130 -18.31 10.90 11.53
CA GLY A 130 -16.98 11.31 11.96
C GLY A 130 -16.59 12.57 11.19
N LYS A 131 -15.53 13.23 11.55
CA LYS A 131 -15.10 14.45 10.88
C LYS A 131 -14.35 14.13 9.59
N ARG A 132 -14.95 14.44 8.44
CA ARG A 132 -14.33 14.34 7.12
C ARG A 132 -13.86 15.72 6.65
N TYR A 133 -12.62 15.82 6.28
CA TYR A 133 -12.00 17.07 5.86
C TYR A 133 -11.52 16.96 4.42
N SER A 134 -11.86 17.92 3.55
CA SER A 134 -11.23 18.01 2.24
C SER A 134 -9.78 18.42 2.39
N SER A 135 -8.91 17.78 1.64
CA SER A 135 -7.50 18.11 1.61
C SER A 135 -7.05 18.41 0.19
N ARG A 136 -6.09 19.30 0.06
CA ARG A 136 -5.39 19.54 -1.20
C ARG A 136 -3.94 19.17 -1.02
N VAL A 137 -3.53 18.10 -1.68
CA VAL A 137 -2.13 17.78 -1.88
C VAL A 137 -1.82 18.15 -3.31
N THR A 138 -1.27 19.34 -3.51
CA THR A 138 -0.79 19.81 -4.80
C THR A 138 0.68 19.45 -4.90
N ARG A 139 0.96 18.33 -5.51
CA ARG A 139 2.30 18.01 -5.97
C ARG A 139 2.29 18.03 -7.49
N GLY A 140 3.45 18.35 -8.09
CA GLY A 140 3.57 18.51 -9.53
C GLY A 140 2.99 17.36 -10.35
N PRO A 141 2.95 17.46 -11.67
CA PRO A 141 2.29 16.48 -12.54
C PRO A 141 3.04 15.16 -12.44
N MET A 142 2.55 14.28 -11.59
CA MET A 142 3.02 12.92 -11.50
C MET A 142 2.12 12.02 -12.35
N SER A 143 2.73 11.26 -13.24
CA SER A 143 2.06 10.30 -14.10
C SER A 143 2.07 8.92 -13.49
N SER A 144 1.05 8.11 -13.82
CA SER A 144 1.07 6.68 -13.53
C SER A 144 2.24 6.03 -14.26
N ALA A 145 2.86 5.04 -13.63
CA ALA A 145 4.03 4.34 -14.16
C ALA A 145 3.96 2.85 -13.81
N LEU A 146 4.54 2.00 -14.65
CA LEU A 146 4.64 0.56 -14.44
C LEU A 146 6.10 0.11 -14.56
N TYR A 147 6.57 -0.66 -13.59
CA TYR A 147 7.92 -1.21 -13.59
C TYR A 147 7.91 -2.71 -13.39
N ASN A 148 8.79 -3.43 -14.11
CA ASN A 148 9.13 -4.80 -13.78
C ASN A 148 10.27 -4.78 -12.75
N ILE A 149 9.96 -4.90 -11.47
CA ILE A 149 10.94 -4.78 -10.39
C ILE A 149 11.88 -5.99 -10.26
N LYS A 150 11.57 -7.08 -10.96
CA LYS A 150 12.43 -8.26 -11.01
C LYS A 150 13.57 -8.08 -12.00
N ASP A 151 13.26 -7.49 -13.17
CA ASP A 151 14.25 -7.27 -14.24
C ASP A 151 14.91 -5.89 -14.14
N ASP A 152 14.19 -4.92 -13.60
CA ASP A 152 14.61 -3.52 -13.37
C ASP A 152 14.36 -3.12 -11.91
N PRO A 153 15.13 -3.62 -10.95
CA PRO A 153 14.95 -3.29 -9.53
C PRO A 153 15.18 -1.82 -9.21
N GLN A 154 15.86 -1.08 -10.07
CA GLN A 154 16.09 0.35 -9.93
C GLN A 154 14.98 1.21 -10.55
N GLN A 155 13.99 0.58 -11.20
CA GLN A 155 12.81 1.23 -11.77
C GLN A 155 13.17 2.41 -12.70
N GLN A 156 14.08 2.16 -13.62
CA GLN A 156 14.58 3.16 -14.59
C GLN A 156 13.73 3.19 -15.86
N ARG A 157 13.05 2.11 -16.20
CA ARG A 157 12.26 1.96 -17.42
C ARG A 157 10.77 1.86 -17.11
N ASP A 158 10.04 2.93 -17.37
CA ASP A 158 8.58 2.93 -17.31
C ASP A 158 7.99 2.15 -18.49
N LEU A 159 7.21 1.12 -18.18
CA LEU A 159 6.54 0.22 -19.13
C LEU A 159 5.02 0.44 -19.19
N TYR A 160 4.51 1.52 -18.62
CA TYR A 160 3.07 1.78 -18.52
C TYR A 160 2.36 1.76 -19.87
N ALA A 161 2.96 2.40 -20.89
CA ALA A 161 2.41 2.43 -22.24
C ALA A 161 2.68 1.15 -23.04
N GLU A 162 3.75 0.42 -22.70
CA GLU A 162 4.18 -0.79 -23.42
C GLU A 162 3.46 -2.07 -22.96
N ARG A 163 2.91 -2.05 -21.73
CA ARG A 163 2.30 -3.22 -21.08
C ARG A 163 0.89 -2.95 -20.53
N PRO A 164 -0.05 -2.51 -21.38
CA PRO A 164 -1.39 -2.17 -20.93
C PRO A 164 -2.14 -3.35 -20.29
N GLU A 165 -1.84 -4.59 -20.70
CA GLU A 165 -2.43 -5.79 -20.12
C GLU A 165 -2.03 -6.00 -18.65
N VAL A 166 -0.79 -5.67 -18.29
CA VAL A 166 -0.31 -5.75 -16.90
C VAL A 166 -0.92 -4.62 -16.08
N VAL A 167 -0.99 -3.42 -16.65
CA VAL A 167 -1.64 -2.26 -16.00
C VAL A 167 -3.08 -2.59 -15.64
N GLU A 168 -3.86 -3.11 -16.57
CA GLU A 168 -5.27 -3.44 -16.32
C GLU A 168 -5.42 -4.59 -15.30
N ARG A 169 -4.59 -5.60 -15.37
CA ARG A 169 -4.56 -6.69 -14.38
C ARG A 169 -4.32 -6.14 -12.96
N LEU A 170 -3.32 -5.28 -12.78
CA LEU A 170 -3.01 -4.69 -11.48
C LEU A 170 -4.08 -3.71 -11.01
N LYS A 171 -4.73 -2.96 -11.90
CA LYS A 171 -5.90 -2.13 -11.56
C LYS A 171 -7.08 -2.97 -11.08
N ILE A 172 -7.35 -4.10 -11.72
CA ILE A 172 -8.39 -5.04 -11.27
C ILE A 172 -8.07 -5.53 -9.86
N SER A 173 -6.82 -5.93 -9.60
CA SER A 173 -6.39 -6.38 -8.27
C SER A 173 -6.50 -5.25 -7.23
N LEU A 174 -6.13 -4.02 -7.59
CA LEU A 174 -6.26 -2.86 -6.71
C LEU A 174 -7.72 -2.55 -6.38
N ARG A 175 -8.60 -2.60 -7.38
CA ARG A 175 -10.04 -2.43 -7.18
C ARG A 175 -10.60 -3.50 -6.24
N ALA A 176 -10.21 -4.77 -6.44
CA ALA A 176 -10.63 -5.88 -5.59
C ALA A 176 -10.15 -5.68 -4.13
N PHE A 177 -8.90 -5.25 -3.95
CA PHE A 177 -8.35 -4.92 -2.65
C PHE A 177 -9.15 -3.79 -1.98
N LEU A 178 -9.36 -2.67 -2.65
CA LEU A 178 -10.12 -1.54 -2.10
C LEU A 178 -11.55 -1.94 -1.73
N THR A 179 -12.18 -2.80 -2.53
CA THR A 179 -13.51 -3.34 -2.24
C THR A 179 -13.48 -4.22 -0.98
N SER A 180 -12.48 -5.09 -0.83
CA SER A 180 -12.38 -6.01 0.31
C SER A 180 -12.20 -5.32 1.65
N ILE A 181 -11.60 -4.13 1.64
CA ILE A 181 -11.40 -3.31 2.85
C ILE A 181 -12.48 -2.25 3.06
N ASN A 182 -13.57 -2.29 2.29
CA ASN A 182 -14.63 -1.28 2.29
C ASN A 182 -14.09 0.15 2.14
N ALA A 183 -13.12 0.34 1.24
CA ALA A 183 -12.54 1.66 1.00
C ALA A 183 -13.62 2.67 0.58
N PRO A 184 -13.53 3.93 1.03
CA PRO A 184 -14.48 4.97 0.67
C PRO A 184 -14.58 5.17 -0.85
N ARG A 185 -15.80 5.40 -1.35
CA ARG A 185 -16.09 5.52 -2.78
C ARG A 185 -15.23 6.56 -3.51
N GLU A 186 -14.87 7.63 -2.84
CA GLU A 186 -14.04 8.69 -3.40
C GLU A 186 -12.63 8.20 -3.79
N GLN A 187 -12.11 7.13 -3.18
CA GLN A 187 -10.82 6.57 -3.60
C GLN A 187 -10.90 5.96 -5.00
N PHE A 188 -12.00 5.30 -5.31
CA PHE A 188 -12.24 4.77 -6.66
C PHE A 188 -12.38 5.90 -7.68
N ILE A 189 -13.15 6.94 -7.35
CA ILE A 189 -13.33 8.12 -8.21
C ILE A 189 -12.00 8.83 -8.45
N ARG A 190 -11.23 9.06 -7.38
CA ARG A 190 -9.93 9.75 -7.44
C ARG A 190 -8.93 9.01 -8.33
N LEU A 191 -8.90 7.69 -8.25
CA LEU A 191 -7.93 6.86 -8.98
C LEU A 191 -8.42 6.42 -10.37
N GLY A 192 -9.67 6.73 -10.74
CA GLY A 192 -10.26 6.29 -12.01
C GLY A 192 -10.45 4.77 -12.09
N LEU A 193 -10.81 4.15 -10.95
CA LEU A 193 -11.04 2.71 -10.81
C LEU A 193 -12.52 2.37 -10.88
#